data_d951d81a7ab0332c870509ee8405d563
#
_entry.id   d951d81a7ab0332c870509ee8405d563
#
_cell.length_a   1.000
_cell.length_b   1.000
_cell.length_c   1.000
_cell.angle_alpha   90.00
_cell.angle_beta   90.00
_cell.angle_gamma   90.00
#
_symmetry.space_group_name_H-M   'P 1'
#
loop_
_entity.id
_entity.type
_entity.pdbx_description
1 polymer ?
#
loop_
_entity_poly.entity_id
_entity_poly.type
_entity_poly.pdbx_seq_one_letter_code
_entity_poly.pdbx_strand_id
1 'polypeptide(L)'
;MSLSNIFKKKESKSVFRELSKAEKKIIRAWCMYDWANSAFFTSIVSAIMPIYFVGLYRESLGSGVVVLNFQFSATVVWALTGALGTFLIALSSPIFGVIADRSGIKKKLMTIFCVSGCLATIMLFFSSYTSSPWLFSLAFYFLGAIGAAGANVFYNSLLPHIAPENLLDDVSSRGYAYGYLGGGLLLFFHLIILVFFDYSDLAIRSCLASVGVWWFGWALWTLKVVPEPSYKKTRKIGVSKSISRAIRQIKSTASEFKQFKQLLIFLIAFVIFNDAIATCLGIAGAYGLDVLRISPETATLTILIVQFVAFPGSLFFSYLSKKLDTKKSLSIAVIGWGVIAILALGFAPLKLDNHNQYDYQLSYINNKYVLDTSPTLSETNKNEVNWADINSTFLDKDEISIEEAKIFSSNFNLSECKFSISFLNGPLDGKSEICESHP
;
A
#
# COMPACT_ATOMS: atom_id res chain seq x y z
N MET A 1 -13.38 34.41 -17.57
CA MET A 1 -12.12 33.66 -17.76
C MET A 1 -11.02 34.72 -17.97
N SER A 2 -10.14 34.94 -16.99
CA SER A 2 -9.14 36.02 -17.05
C SER A 2 -8.10 35.73 -18.14
N LEU A 3 -7.75 36.70 -18.95
CA LEU A 3 -6.71 36.66 -20.00
C LEU A 3 -5.36 36.14 -19.43
N SER A 4 -5.04 36.43 -18.15
CA SER A 4 -3.85 35.95 -17.46
C SER A 4 -3.74 34.40 -17.39
N ASN A 5 -4.87 33.68 -17.30
CA ASN A 5 -4.89 32.23 -17.27
C ASN A 5 -4.67 31.57 -18.62
N ILE A 6 -5.05 32.27 -19.71
CA ILE A 6 -4.79 31.83 -21.08
C ILE A 6 -3.30 31.99 -21.40
N PHE A 7 -2.68 33.06 -20.93
CA PHE A 7 -1.26 33.31 -21.10
C PHE A 7 -0.39 32.31 -20.37
N LYS A 8 -0.68 31.98 -19.08
CA LYS A 8 0.06 30.94 -18.32
C LYS A 8 0.00 29.55 -18.98
N LYS A 9 -1.16 29.17 -19.55
CA LYS A 9 -1.31 27.90 -20.27
C LYS A 9 -0.55 27.85 -21.58
N LYS A 10 -0.47 28.99 -22.26
CA LYS A 10 0.28 29.14 -23.51
C LYS A 10 1.78 29.15 -23.26
N GLU A 11 2.23 29.78 -22.13
CA GLU A 11 3.62 29.78 -21.68
C GLU A 11 4.15 28.38 -21.34
N SER A 12 3.44 27.60 -20.53
CA SER A 12 3.90 26.26 -20.13
C SER A 12 3.99 25.30 -21.32
N LYS A 13 3.06 25.37 -22.28
CA LYS A 13 3.14 24.58 -23.52
C LYS A 13 4.27 25.09 -24.47
N SER A 14 4.53 26.38 -24.47
CA SER A 14 5.64 26.95 -25.24
C SER A 14 6.98 26.54 -24.64
N VAL A 15 7.14 26.65 -23.30
CA VAL A 15 8.37 26.28 -22.59
C VAL A 15 8.70 24.79 -22.78
N PHE A 16 7.72 23.87 -22.66
CA PHE A 16 7.99 22.45 -22.92
C PHE A 16 8.37 22.17 -24.38
N ARG A 17 7.84 22.97 -25.35
CA ARG A 17 8.24 22.87 -26.76
C ARG A 17 9.67 23.38 -27.00
N GLU A 18 10.08 24.40 -26.28
CA GLU A 18 11.40 25.02 -26.35
C GLU A 18 12.53 24.17 -25.78
N LEU A 19 12.21 23.20 -24.90
CA LEU A 19 13.18 22.26 -24.41
C LEU A 19 13.86 21.48 -25.52
N SER A 20 15.17 21.32 -25.43
CA SER A 20 15.97 20.50 -26.32
C SER A 20 15.52 19.04 -26.35
N LYS A 21 15.87 18.31 -27.41
CA LYS A 21 15.60 16.86 -27.48
C LYS A 21 16.25 16.09 -26.30
N ALA A 22 17.41 16.55 -25.84
CA ALA A 22 18.13 15.95 -24.71
C ALA A 22 17.37 16.15 -23.38
N GLU A 23 16.91 17.35 -23.09
CA GLU A 23 16.11 17.65 -21.88
C GLU A 23 14.80 16.88 -21.87
N LYS A 24 14.08 16.82 -22.99
CA LYS A 24 12.88 15.99 -23.13
C LYS A 24 13.13 14.51 -22.87
N LYS A 25 14.30 13.99 -23.32
CA LYS A 25 14.70 12.61 -23.08
C LYS A 25 14.97 12.35 -21.59
N ILE A 26 15.63 13.28 -20.90
CA ILE A 26 15.93 13.20 -19.47
C ILE A 26 14.61 13.23 -18.67
N ILE A 27 13.69 14.16 -18.96
CA ILE A 27 12.39 14.24 -18.28
C ILE A 27 11.58 12.96 -18.48
N ARG A 28 11.52 12.42 -19.70
CA ARG A 28 10.84 11.15 -19.96
C ARG A 28 11.47 9.99 -19.17
N ALA A 29 12.80 9.93 -19.14
CA ALA A 29 13.52 8.91 -18.41
C ALA A 29 13.27 9.02 -16.88
N TRP A 30 13.11 10.25 -16.37
CA TRP A 30 12.73 10.46 -14.97
C TRP A 30 11.31 9.96 -14.71
N CYS A 31 10.32 10.32 -15.53
CA CYS A 31 8.95 9.81 -15.41
C CYS A 31 8.87 8.27 -15.51
N MET A 32 9.77 7.64 -16.26
CA MET A 32 9.81 6.17 -16.36
C MET A 32 10.25 5.47 -15.07
N TYR A 33 10.83 6.19 -14.12
CA TYR A 33 11.08 5.62 -12.79
C TYR A 33 9.76 5.42 -12.03
N ASP A 34 8.82 6.35 -12.11
CA ASP A 34 7.49 6.17 -11.51
C ASP A 34 6.72 5.01 -12.17
N TRP A 35 6.81 4.87 -13.50
CA TRP A 35 6.31 3.68 -14.19
C TRP A 35 6.89 2.38 -13.62
N ALA A 36 8.18 2.39 -13.28
CA ALA A 36 8.89 1.23 -12.77
C ALA A 36 8.49 0.89 -11.33
N ASN A 37 8.63 1.86 -10.41
CA ASN A 37 8.51 1.62 -8.98
C ASN A 37 7.07 1.60 -8.48
N SER A 38 6.12 2.18 -9.21
CA SER A 38 4.70 2.13 -8.83
C SER A 38 4.16 0.71 -8.80
N ALA A 39 4.74 -0.21 -9.55
CA ALA A 39 4.40 -1.63 -9.45
C ALA A 39 4.65 -2.20 -8.04
N PHE A 40 5.70 -1.74 -7.34
CA PHE A 40 5.94 -2.11 -5.96
C PHE A 40 4.80 -1.60 -5.06
N PHE A 41 4.44 -0.33 -5.15
CA PHE A 41 3.37 0.23 -4.33
C PHE A 41 2.01 -0.39 -4.65
N THR A 42 1.73 -0.67 -5.91
CA THR A 42 0.45 -1.23 -6.34
C THR A 42 0.33 -2.71 -5.97
N SER A 43 1.26 -3.55 -6.39
CA SER A 43 1.16 -5.01 -6.21
C SER A 43 1.68 -5.49 -4.86
N ILE A 44 2.82 -4.93 -4.37
CA ILE A 44 3.43 -5.39 -3.12
C ILE A 44 2.79 -4.69 -1.91
N VAL A 45 2.61 -3.36 -1.93
CA VAL A 45 2.10 -2.66 -0.75
C VAL A 45 0.59 -2.79 -0.61
N SER A 46 -0.17 -2.68 -1.73
CA SER A 46 -1.62 -2.49 -1.66
C SER A 46 -2.45 -3.69 -2.10
N ALA A 47 -2.02 -4.50 -3.11
CA ALA A 47 -2.90 -5.49 -3.71
C ALA A 47 -2.57 -6.93 -3.33
N ILE A 48 -1.47 -7.51 -3.79
CA ILE A 48 -1.25 -8.97 -3.76
C ILE A 48 -0.58 -9.39 -2.44
N MET A 49 0.50 -8.71 -2.05
CA MET A 49 1.30 -9.13 -0.90
C MET A 49 0.56 -9.01 0.44
N PRO A 50 -0.27 -7.97 0.74
CA PRO A 50 -1.04 -7.93 1.98
C PRO A 50 -1.96 -9.14 2.12
N ILE A 51 -2.62 -9.52 1.02
CA ILE A 51 -3.52 -10.68 0.94
C ILE A 51 -2.75 -11.96 1.25
N TYR A 52 -1.66 -12.18 0.53
CA TYR A 52 -0.80 -13.35 0.70
C TYR A 52 -0.21 -13.43 2.10
N PHE A 53 0.23 -12.30 2.65
CA PHE A 53 0.79 -12.25 4.01
C PHE A 53 -0.26 -12.59 5.08
N VAL A 54 -1.48 -12.06 4.97
CA VAL A 54 -2.58 -12.37 5.90
C VAL A 54 -2.84 -13.88 5.92
N GLY A 55 -2.91 -14.53 4.75
CA GLY A 55 -3.05 -15.98 4.64
C GLY A 55 -1.92 -16.74 5.35
N LEU A 56 -0.65 -16.47 4.98
CA LEU A 56 0.51 -17.10 5.60
C LEU A 56 0.59 -16.91 7.13
N TYR A 57 0.23 -15.70 7.59
CA TYR A 57 0.25 -15.38 9.00
C TYR A 57 -0.82 -16.15 9.76
N ARG A 58 -2.05 -16.20 9.24
CA ARG A 58 -3.17 -16.92 9.84
C ARG A 58 -2.92 -18.44 9.87
N GLU A 59 -2.39 -18.98 8.78
CA GLU A 59 -2.00 -20.40 8.71
C GLU A 59 -0.99 -20.76 9.82
N SER A 60 -0.04 -19.86 10.09
CA SER A 60 1.04 -20.12 11.05
C SER A 60 0.70 -19.77 12.50
N LEU A 61 -0.07 -18.72 12.75
CA LEU A 61 -0.26 -18.10 14.07
C LEU A 61 -1.75 -17.86 14.42
N GLY A 62 -2.66 -18.30 13.58
CA GLY A 62 -4.10 -18.14 13.80
C GLY A 62 -4.52 -16.65 13.82
N SER A 63 -5.34 -16.26 14.79
CA SER A 63 -5.82 -14.89 14.95
C SER A 63 -4.74 -13.89 15.38
N GLY A 64 -3.54 -14.36 15.72
CA GLY A 64 -2.41 -13.53 16.09
C GLY A 64 -1.77 -13.90 17.41
N VAL A 65 -0.69 -13.21 17.74
CA VAL A 65 0.09 -13.41 18.97
C VAL A 65 -0.24 -12.32 19.96
N VAL A 66 -0.54 -12.68 21.20
CA VAL A 66 -0.75 -11.72 22.30
C VAL A 66 0.58 -11.45 22.99
N VAL A 67 1.05 -10.20 22.96
CA VAL A 67 2.25 -9.74 23.65
C VAL A 67 1.88 -8.55 24.54
N LEU A 68 2.16 -8.63 25.83
CA LEU A 68 1.86 -7.56 26.81
C LEU A 68 0.38 -7.11 26.77
N ASN A 69 -0.56 -8.02 26.63
CA ASN A 69 -2.00 -7.78 26.48
C ASN A 69 -2.42 -7.05 25.20
N PHE A 70 -1.52 -6.93 24.20
CA PHE A 70 -1.85 -6.42 22.88
C PHE A 70 -1.91 -7.58 21.90
N GLN A 71 -2.98 -7.67 21.13
CA GLN A 71 -3.12 -8.65 20.06
C GLN A 71 -2.44 -8.12 18.78
N PHE A 72 -1.49 -8.89 18.27
CA PHE A 72 -0.83 -8.62 17.01
C PHE A 72 -1.47 -9.46 15.91
N SER A 73 -2.56 -8.95 15.33
CA SER A 73 -3.18 -9.55 14.15
C SER A 73 -2.29 -9.39 12.91
N ALA A 74 -2.60 -10.14 11.84
CA ALA A 74 -1.88 -10.04 10.57
C ALA A 74 -1.84 -8.60 10.03
N THR A 75 -2.98 -7.91 10.06
CA THR A 75 -3.10 -6.52 9.60
C THR A 75 -2.26 -5.55 10.43
N VAL A 76 -2.23 -5.73 11.76
CA VAL A 76 -1.40 -4.91 12.66
C VAL A 76 0.08 -5.12 12.37
N VAL A 77 0.53 -6.38 12.23
CA VAL A 77 1.94 -6.70 11.93
C VAL A 77 2.34 -6.15 10.56
N TRP A 78 1.47 -6.28 9.55
CA TRP A 78 1.67 -5.69 8.23
C TRP A 78 1.86 -4.18 8.28
N ALA A 79 0.92 -3.47 8.91
CA ALA A 79 0.93 -2.01 9.03
C ALA A 79 2.17 -1.51 9.80
N LEU A 80 2.49 -2.14 10.93
CA LEU A 80 3.67 -1.79 11.74
C LEU A 80 4.97 -2.00 10.96
N THR A 81 5.07 -3.06 10.16
CA THR A 81 6.27 -3.34 9.36
C THR A 81 6.47 -2.27 8.29
N GLY A 82 5.42 -1.88 7.57
CA GLY A 82 5.46 -0.79 6.60
C GLY A 82 5.81 0.56 7.24
N ALA A 83 5.18 0.86 8.38
CA ALA A 83 5.43 2.08 9.15
C ALA A 83 6.89 2.14 9.64
N LEU A 84 7.42 1.04 10.18
CA LEU A 84 8.81 0.97 10.65
C LEU A 84 9.81 1.20 9.51
N GLY A 85 9.59 0.59 8.34
CA GLY A 85 10.44 0.79 7.16
C GLY A 85 10.46 2.26 6.72
N THR A 86 9.30 2.88 6.62
CA THR A 86 9.15 4.30 6.26
C THR A 86 9.78 5.21 7.32
N PHE A 87 9.58 4.92 8.60
CA PHE A 87 10.15 5.68 9.71
C PHE A 87 11.68 5.66 9.70
N LEU A 88 12.31 4.51 9.46
CA LEU A 88 13.77 4.42 9.37
C LEU A 88 14.33 5.26 8.23
N ILE A 89 13.66 5.27 7.08
CA ILE A 89 14.05 6.14 5.97
C ILE A 89 13.79 7.60 6.28
N ALA A 90 12.67 7.96 6.88
CA ALA A 90 12.39 9.33 7.28
C ALA A 90 13.46 9.88 8.24
N LEU A 91 13.88 9.07 9.22
CA LEU A 91 14.91 9.45 10.18
C LEU A 91 16.31 9.58 9.54
N SER A 92 16.64 8.74 8.58
CA SER A 92 17.96 8.70 7.93
C SER A 92 18.06 9.63 6.71
N SER A 93 16.94 9.94 6.05
CA SER A 93 16.92 10.70 4.79
C SER A 93 17.57 12.10 4.87
N PRO A 94 17.44 12.90 5.95
CA PRO A 94 18.12 14.19 6.03
C PRO A 94 19.65 14.04 6.07
N ILE A 95 20.14 12.98 6.73
CA ILE A 95 21.58 12.68 6.79
C ILE A 95 22.10 12.28 5.41
N PHE A 96 21.41 11.34 4.77
CA PHE A 96 21.74 10.90 3.40
C PHE A 96 21.62 12.04 2.39
N GLY A 97 20.61 12.92 2.53
CA GLY A 97 20.44 14.09 1.68
C GLY A 97 21.65 15.03 1.74
N VAL A 98 22.10 15.41 2.93
CA VAL A 98 23.28 16.29 3.09
C VAL A 98 24.54 15.61 2.55
N ILE A 99 24.71 14.32 2.76
CA ILE A 99 25.87 13.58 2.24
C ILE A 99 25.80 13.54 0.70
N ALA A 100 24.64 13.24 0.13
CA ALA A 100 24.43 13.15 -1.29
C ALA A 100 24.66 14.49 -2.01
N ASP A 101 24.15 15.59 -1.42
CA ASP A 101 24.30 16.95 -1.96
C ASP A 101 25.76 17.39 -2.00
N ARG A 102 26.54 17.02 -1.00
CA ARG A 102 27.96 17.41 -0.91
C ARG A 102 28.90 16.52 -1.71
N SER A 103 28.52 15.27 -1.88
CA SER A 103 29.39 14.26 -2.52
C SER A 103 29.05 14.04 -3.98
N GLY A 104 27.93 14.57 -4.48
CA GLY A 104 27.43 14.32 -5.85
C GLY A 104 27.16 12.83 -6.10
N ILE A 105 26.48 12.18 -5.15
CA ILE A 105 26.19 10.73 -5.21
C ILE A 105 24.68 10.43 -5.08
N LYS A 106 23.81 11.40 -5.40
CA LYS A 106 22.35 11.22 -5.31
C LYS A 106 21.88 10.01 -6.11
N LYS A 107 22.26 9.96 -7.37
CA LYS A 107 21.89 8.88 -8.27
C LYS A 107 22.52 7.54 -7.82
N LYS A 108 23.75 7.54 -7.31
CA LYS A 108 24.39 6.34 -6.77
C LYS A 108 23.61 5.77 -5.57
N LEU A 109 23.16 6.63 -4.64
CA LEU A 109 22.33 6.21 -3.50
C LEU A 109 20.96 5.73 -3.97
N MET A 110 20.32 6.44 -4.90
CA MET A 110 19.09 5.98 -5.56
C MET A 110 19.28 4.57 -6.15
N THR A 111 20.39 4.33 -6.84
CA THR A 111 20.70 3.01 -7.45
C THR A 111 20.82 1.93 -6.39
N ILE A 112 21.54 2.19 -5.30
CA ILE A 112 21.72 1.21 -4.21
C ILE A 112 20.38 0.83 -3.60
N PHE A 113 19.54 1.82 -3.22
CA PHE A 113 18.23 1.55 -2.66
C PHE A 113 17.30 0.86 -3.67
N CYS A 114 17.29 1.28 -4.92
CA CYS A 114 16.51 0.67 -5.98
C CYS A 114 16.90 -0.81 -6.17
N VAL A 115 18.18 -1.10 -6.34
CA VAL A 115 18.65 -2.48 -6.56
C VAL A 115 18.38 -3.36 -5.35
N SER A 116 18.64 -2.87 -4.13
CA SER A 116 18.33 -3.63 -2.91
C SER A 116 16.84 -3.91 -2.76
N GLY A 117 15.98 -2.93 -3.07
CA GLY A 117 14.53 -3.09 -3.07
C GLY A 117 14.04 -4.11 -4.10
N CYS A 118 14.56 -4.03 -5.34
CA CYS A 118 14.25 -4.99 -6.40
C CYS A 118 14.65 -6.43 -6.01
N LEU A 119 15.86 -6.59 -5.49
CA LEU A 119 16.34 -7.91 -5.05
C LEU A 119 15.50 -8.46 -3.90
N ALA A 120 15.17 -7.63 -2.91
CA ALA A 120 14.31 -8.04 -1.81
C ALA A 120 12.93 -8.49 -2.32
N THR A 121 12.36 -7.76 -3.29
CA THR A 121 11.07 -8.12 -3.90
C THR A 121 11.14 -9.44 -4.67
N ILE A 122 12.23 -9.68 -5.41
CA ILE A 122 12.45 -10.96 -6.11
C ILE A 122 12.57 -12.13 -5.11
N MET A 123 13.19 -11.89 -3.96
CA MET A 123 13.36 -12.94 -2.93
C MET A 123 12.02 -13.43 -2.36
N LEU A 124 10.91 -12.66 -2.47
CA LEU A 124 9.58 -13.12 -2.06
C LEU A 124 9.15 -14.43 -2.76
N PHE A 125 9.70 -14.72 -3.93
CA PHE A 125 9.46 -16.01 -4.62
C PHE A 125 9.80 -17.22 -3.75
N PHE A 126 10.79 -17.09 -2.88
CA PHE A 126 11.33 -18.20 -2.10
C PHE A 126 10.64 -18.40 -0.74
N SER A 127 9.56 -17.67 -0.45
CA SER A 127 8.88 -17.72 0.84
C SER A 127 8.44 -19.14 1.25
N SER A 128 7.79 -19.88 0.36
CA SER A 128 7.29 -21.23 0.64
C SER A 128 8.37 -22.31 0.73
N TYR A 129 9.62 -21.98 0.42
CA TYR A 129 10.75 -22.90 0.61
C TYR A 129 11.42 -22.75 1.98
N THR A 130 10.86 -21.96 2.88
CA THR A 130 11.39 -21.69 4.20
C THR A 130 10.53 -22.33 5.30
N SER A 131 11.11 -22.53 6.48
CA SER A 131 10.38 -23.07 7.64
C SER A 131 9.36 -22.10 8.22
N SER A 132 9.42 -20.82 7.88
CA SER A 132 8.52 -19.76 8.35
C SER A 132 8.19 -18.83 7.20
N PRO A 133 7.26 -19.20 6.29
CA PRO A 133 6.94 -18.41 5.10
C PRO A 133 6.49 -16.97 5.41
N TRP A 134 5.65 -16.79 6.44
CA TRP A 134 5.16 -15.48 6.86
C TRP A 134 6.30 -14.54 7.32
N LEU A 135 7.23 -15.06 8.13
CA LEU A 135 8.34 -14.25 8.65
C LEU A 135 9.33 -13.88 7.53
N PHE A 136 9.64 -14.84 6.66
CA PHE A 136 10.46 -14.60 5.48
C PHE A 136 9.84 -13.52 4.58
N SER A 137 8.57 -13.66 4.27
CA SER A 137 7.82 -12.70 3.46
C SER A 137 7.82 -11.31 4.08
N LEU A 138 7.59 -11.22 5.39
CA LEU A 138 7.61 -9.96 6.14
C LEU A 138 8.98 -9.29 6.12
N ALA A 139 10.05 -10.06 6.31
CA ALA A 139 11.42 -9.55 6.31
C ALA A 139 11.81 -8.98 4.93
N PHE A 140 11.49 -9.68 3.84
CA PHE A 140 11.78 -9.21 2.49
C PHE A 140 10.85 -8.09 2.03
N TYR A 141 9.58 -8.07 2.46
CA TYR A 141 8.72 -6.90 2.32
C TYR A 141 9.33 -5.66 3.01
N PHE A 142 9.79 -5.79 4.25
CA PHE A 142 10.43 -4.71 4.99
C PHE A 142 11.67 -4.15 4.27
N LEU A 143 12.54 -5.03 3.78
CA LEU A 143 13.71 -4.62 3.01
C LEU A 143 13.32 -3.97 1.68
N GLY A 144 12.29 -4.49 1.01
CA GLY A 144 11.72 -3.91 -0.20
C GLY A 144 11.16 -2.51 0.04
N ALA A 145 10.42 -2.33 1.14
CA ALA A 145 9.86 -1.03 1.54
C ALA A 145 10.94 0.00 1.85
N ILE A 146 12.00 -0.38 2.56
CA ILE A 146 13.20 0.48 2.77
C ILE A 146 13.83 0.86 1.43
N GLY A 147 14.00 -0.11 0.53
CA GLY A 147 14.54 0.13 -0.81
C GLY A 147 13.70 1.12 -1.61
N ALA A 148 12.37 0.93 -1.62
CA ALA A 148 11.45 1.80 -2.35
C ALA A 148 11.39 3.21 -1.75
N ALA A 149 11.25 3.33 -0.44
CA ALA A 149 11.22 4.62 0.24
C ALA A 149 12.55 5.38 0.10
N GLY A 150 13.68 4.70 0.28
CA GLY A 150 15.01 5.28 0.14
C GLY A 150 15.29 5.75 -1.29
N ALA A 151 14.95 4.94 -2.29
CA ALA A 151 15.12 5.32 -3.69
C ALA A 151 14.25 6.53 -4.06
N ASN A 152 13.02 6.61 -3.55
CA ASN A 152 12.11 7.73 -3.79
C ASN A 152 12.60 9.07 -3.23
N VAL A 153 13.29 9.07 -2.08
CA VAL A 153 13.91 10.28 -1.53
C VAL A 153 14.88 10.90 -2.54
N PHE A 154 15.76 10.07 -3.13
CA PHE A 154 16.73 10.57 -4.11
C PHE A 154 16.10 10.85 -5.47
N TYR A 155 15.17 10.02 -5.92
CA TYR A 155 14.40 10.23 -7.13
C TYR A 155 13.72 11.60 -7.15
N ASN A 156 12.97 11.92 -6.12
CA ASN A 156 12.30 13.21 -5.98
C ASN A 156 13.30 14.38 -5.91
N SER A 157 14.46 14.18 -5.27
CA SER A 157 15.48 15.21 -5.16
C SER A 157 16.19 15.53 -6.51
N LEU A 158 16.02 14.70 -7.53
CA LEU A 158 16.55 14.96 -8.88
C LEU A 158 15.67 15.92 -9.68
N LEU A 159 14.36 15.98 -9.41
CA LEU A 159 13.39 16.75 -10.19
C LEU A 159 13.77 18.24 -10.36
N PRO A 160 14.18 18.99 -9.31
CA PRO A 160 14.58 20.40 -9.47
C PRO A 160 15.84 20.61 -10.31
N HIS A 161 16.61 19.55 -10.59
CA HIS A 161 17.84 19.63 -11.39
C HIS A 161 17.62 19.30 -12.86
N ILE A 162 16.48 18.71 -13.21
CA ILE A 162 16.19 18.22 -14.56
C ILE A 162 15.04 18.97 -15.25
N ALA A 163 14.25 19.71 -14.47
CA ALA A 163 13.12 20.47 -14.99
C ALA A 163 13.19 21.94 -14.55
N PRO A 164 12.85 22.89 -15.45
CA PRO A 164 12.69 24.30 -15.08
C PRO A 164 11.60 24.48 -14.04
N GLU A 165 11.72 25.49 -13.18
CA GLU A 165 10.82 25.73 -12.04
C GLU A 165 9.34 25.83 -12.46
N ASN A 166 9.05 26.47 -13.59
CA ASN A 166 7.70 26.62 -14.14
C ASN A 166 7.12 25.33 -14.76
N LEU A 167 7.90 24.25 -14.89
CA LEU A 167 7.48 22.95 -15.39
C LEU A 167 7.47 21.86 -14.30
N LEU A 168 7.88 22.14 -13.07
CA LEU A 168 7.98 21.15 -12.01
C LEU A 168 6.65 20.42 -11.77
N ASP A 169 5.55 21.15 -11.66
CA ASP A 169 4.22 20.58 -11.46
C ASP A 169 3.80 19.67 -12.64
N ASP A 170 4.08 20.10 -13.87
CA ASP A 170 3.77 19.33 -15.08
C ASP A 170 4.58 18.03 -15.15
N VAL A 171 5.86 18.10 -14.86
CA VAL A 171 6.75 16.95 -14.90
C VAL A 171 6.39 15.96 -13.78
N SER A 172 6.16 16.46 -12.56
CA SER A 172 5.73 15.66 -11.43
C SER A 172 4.41 14.93 -11.71
N SER A 173 3.38 15.65 -12.19
CA SER A 173 2.09 15.06 -12.53
C SER A 173 2.18 14.00 -13.63
N ARG A 174 3.08 14.19 -14.60
CA ARG A 174 3.36 13.18 -15.63
C ARG A 174 4.04 11.95 -15.02
N GLY A 175 4.98 12.14 -14.08
CA GLY A 175 5.57 11.03 -13.33
C GLY A 175 4.48 10.18 -12.67
N TYR A 176 3.61 10.78 -11.88
CA TYR A 176 2.48 10.09 -11.27
C TYR A 176 1.56 9.40 -12.30
N ALA A 177 1.23 10.06 -13.40
CA ALA A 177 0.42 9.46 -14.46
C ALA A 177 1.09 8.21 -15.04
N TYR A 178 2.39 8.28 -15.33
CA TYR A 178 3.16 7.11 -15.77
C TYR A 178 3.17 6.01 -14.71
N GLY A 179 3.30 6.39 -13.43
CA GLY A 179 3.25 5.46 -12.30
C GLY A 179 1.94 4.68 -12.25
N TYR A 180 0.81 5.38 -12.28
CA TYR A 180 -0.50 4.73 -12.27
C TYR A 180 -0.69 3.78 -13.45
N LEU A 181 -0.25 4.17 -14.64
CA LEU A 181 -0.31 3.29 -15.81
C LEU A 181 0.62 2.08 -15.68
N GLY A 182 1.87 2.29 -15.23
CA GLY A 182 2.84 1.21 -15.10
C GLY A 182 2.46 0.19 -14.03
N GLY A 183 2.08 0.68 -12.84
CA GLY A 183 1.57 -0.15 -11.75
C GLY A 183 0.27 -0.86 -12.10
N GLY A 184 -0.68 -0.12 -12.71
CA GLY A 184 -1.96 -0.67 -13.15
C GLY A 184 -1.82 -1.72 -14.25
N LEU A 185 -0.95 -1.50 -15.24
CA LEU A 185 -0.72 -2.45 -16.31
C LEU A 185 -0.13 -3.76 -15.79
N LEU A 186 0.88 -3.69 -14.92
CA LEU A 186 1.46 -4.91 -14.34
C LEU A 186 0.43 -5.63 -13.45
N LEU A 187 -0.32 -4.90 -12.62
CA LEU A 187 -1.38 -5.49 -11.78
C LEU A 187 -2.48 -6.14 -12.63
N PHE A 188 -2.82 -5.56 -13.78
CA PHE A 188 -3.78 -6.16 -14.72
C PHE A 188 -3.30 -7.54 -15.21
N PHE A 189 -2.03 -7.65 -15.61
CA PHE A 189 -1.46 -8.94 -16.00
C PHE A 189 -1.40 -9.91 -14.81
N HIS A 190 -1.07 -9.43 -13.62
CA HIS A 190 -1.09 -10.25 -12.41
C HIS A 190 -2.48 -10.79 -12.11
N LEU A 191 -3.53 -9.97 -12.21
CA LEU A 191 -4.90 -10.41 -11.99
C LEU A 191 -5.29 -11.52 -12.97
N ILE A 192 -4.94 -11.41 -14.25
CA ILE A 192 -5.17 -12.46 -15.23
C ILE A 192 -4.47 -13.77 -14.84
N ILE A 193 -3.20 -13.68 -14.44
CA ILE A 193 -2.43 -14.86 -14.01
C ILE A 193 -3.04 -15.48 -12.75
N LEU A 194 -3.37 -14.67 -11.76
CA LEU A 194 -3.92 -15.13 -10.49
C LEU A 194 -5.27 -15.84 -10.69
N VAL A 195 -6.17 -15.24 -11.46
CA VAL A 195 -7.47 -15.85 -11.77
C VAL A 195 -7.30 -17.13 -12.60
N PHE A 196 -6.41 -17.16 -13.60
CA PHE A 196 -6.19 -18.33 -14.45
C PHE A 196 -5.60 -19.53 -13.68
N PHE A 197 -4.81 -19.28 -12.66
CA PHE A 197 -4.17 -20.30 -11.81
C PHE A 197 -4.80 -20.41 -10.41
N ASP A 198 -6.07 -20.00 -10.25
CA ASP A 198 -6.86 -20.09 -9.01
C ASP A 198 -6.09 -19.60 -7.77
N TYR A 199 -5.40 -18.46 -7.90
CA TYR A 199 -4.58 -17.89 -6.82
C TYR A 199 -3.58 -18.87 -6.18
N SER A 200 -3.11 -19.85 -6.95
CA SER A 200 -2.13 -20.83 -6.44
C SER A 200 -0.89 -20.13 -5.87
N ASP A 201 -0.31 -20.72 -4.83
CA ASP A 201 0.88 -20.20 -4.15
C ASP A 201 2.03 -19.86 -5.11
N LEU A 202 2.27 -20.74 -6.09
CA LEU A 202 3.29 -20.51 -7.13
C LEU A 202 2.97 -19.28 -8.00
N ALA A 203 1.70 -19.10 -8.38
CA ALA A 203 1.27 -17.96 -9.19
C ALA A 203 1.45 -16.65 -8.41
N ILE A 204 1.02 -16.61 -7.14
CA ILE A 204 1.19 -15.45 -6.26
C ILE A 204 2.67 -15.08 -6.15
N ARG A 205 3.53 -16.03 -5.77
CA ARG A 205 4.97 -15.78 -5.60
C ARG A 205 5.65 -15.35 -6.90
N SER A 206 5.22 -15.90 -8.03
CA SER A 206 5.72 -15.50 -9.35
C SER A 206 5.32 -14.07 -9.70
N CYS A 207 4.07 -13.68 -9.42
CA CYS A 207 3.62 -12.31 -9.57
C CYS A 207 4.42 -11.34 -8.67
N LEU A 208 4.63 -11.69 -7.40
CA LEU A 208 5.42 -10.87 -6.47
C LEU A 208 6.86 -10.68 -6.96
N ALA A 209 7.53 -11.74 -7.38
CA ALA A 209 8.89 -11.66 -7.90
C ALA A 209 9.00 -10.86 -9.19
N SER A 210 8.00 -10.98 -10.09
CA SER A 210 7.96 -10.25 -11.35
C SER A 210 7.94 -8.73 -11.15
N VAL A 211 7.39 -8.23 -10.02
CA VAL A 211 7.44 -6.80 -9.65
C VAL A 211 8.88 -6.33 -9.51
N GLY A 212 9.74 -7.11 -8.85
CA GLY A 212 11.16 -6.75 -8.70
C GLY A 212 11.89 -6.71 -10.05
N VAL A 213 11.59 -7.66 -10.95
CA VAL A 213 12.13 -7.70 -12.31
C VAL A 213 11.65 -6.50 -13.14
N TRP A 214 10.34 -6.21 -13.11
CA TRP A 214 9.73 -5.05 -13.77
C TRP A 214 10.37 -3.73 -13.30
N TRP A 215 10.44 -3.56 -11.97
CA TRP A 215 11.00 -2.35 -11.37
C TRP A 215 12.46 -2.17 -11.79
N PHE A 216 13.30 -3.20 -11.65
CA PHE A 216 14.70 -3.14 -12.06
C PHE A 216 14.85 -2.83 -13.56
N GLY A 217 14.13 -3.57 -14.42
CA GLY A 217 14.22 -3.43 -15.88
C GLY A 217 13.93 -1.99 -16.37
N TRP A 218 12.83 -1.41 -15.93
CA TRP A 218 12.46 -0.05 -16.31
C TRP A 218 13.29 1.03 -15.61
N ALA A 219 13.68 0.82 -14.35
CA ALA A 219 14.56 1.74 -13.63
C ALA A 219 15.93 1.89 -14.31
N LEU A 220 16.43 0.86 -15.00
CA LEU A 220 17.68 0.94 -15.75
C LEU A 220 17.67 2.10 -16.77
N TRP A 221 16.54 2.39 -17.38
CA TRP A 221 16.45 3.53 -18.31
C TRP A 221 16.69 4.85 -17.58
N THR A 222 16.03 5.08 -16.46
CA THR A 222 16.23 6.27 -15.61
C THR A 222 17.68 6.36 -15.15
N LEU A 223 18.21 5.25 -14.62
CA LEU A 223 19.56 5.18 -14.07
C LEU A 223 20.66 5.40 -15.15
N LYS A 224 20.40 5.10 -16.40
CA LYS A 224 21.33 5.36 -17.52
C LYS A 224 21.24 6.78 -18.05
N VAL A 225 20.04 7.34 -18.18
CA VAL A 225 19.77 8.57 -18.93
C VAL A 225 19.78 9.82 -18.06
N VAL A 226 19.23 9.76 -16.85
CA VAL A 226 19.19 10.92 -15.94
C VAL A 226 20.61 11.20 -15.44
N PRO A 227 21.15 12.41 -15.62
CA PRO A 227 22.51 12.74 -15.18
C PRO A 227 22.59 12.88 -13.66
N GLU A 228 23.75 12.61 -13.08
CA GLU A 228 24.05 13.04 -11.71
C GLU A 228 24.14 14.58 -11.71
N PRO A 229 23.46 15.28 -10.80
CA PRO A 229 23.56 16.73 -10.69
C PRO A 229 25.00 17.17 -10.46
N SER A 230 25.43 18.23 -11.15
CA SER A 230 26.78 18.76 -11.00
C SER A 230 26.93 19.51 -9.68
N TYR A 231 27.87 19.09 -8.86
CA TYR A 231 28.18 19.74 -7.59
C TYR A 231 29.56 20.40 -7.63
N LYS A 232 29.69 21.54 -6.98
CA LYS A 232 31.01 22.12 -6.70
C LYS A 232 31.77 21.12 -5.82
N LYS A 233 32.85 20.53 -6.33
CA LYS A 233 33.70 19.59 -5.59
C LYS A 233 34.18 20.22 -4.30
N THR A 234 33.53 19.91 -3.18
CA THR A 234 34.06 20.20 -1.85
C THR A 234 35.03 19.09 -1.45
N ARG A 235 36.08 19.48 -0.72
CA ARG A 235 37.16 18.55 -0.28
C ARG A 235 36.57 17.26 0.32
N LYS A 236 37.05 16.10 -0.12
CA LYS A 236 36.61 14.79 0.40
C LYS A 236 36.78 14.76 1.92
N ILE A 237 35.71 14.58 2.63
CA ILE A 237 35.65 14.54 4.08
C ILE A 237 35.26 13.14 4.48
N GLY A 238 35.91 12.56 5.48
CA GLY A 238 35.59 11.22 5.99
C GLY A 238 34.11 11.10 6.43
N VAL A 239 33.55 9.89 6.33
CA VAL A 239 32.12 9.60 6.59
C VAL A 239 31.65 10.11 7.96
N SER A 240 32.42 9.87 9.03
CA SER A 240 32.09 10.30 10.39
C SER A 240 31.96 11.84 10.51
N LYS A 241 32.90 12.59 9.89
CA LYS A 241 32.83 14.06 9.84
C LYS A 241 31.66 14.56 8.98
N SER A 242 31.27 13.81 7.96
CA SER A 242 30.11 14.12 7.12
C SER A 242 28.80 13.97 7.90
N ILE A 243 28.65 12.90 8.67
CA ILE A 243 27.50 12.66 9.55
C ILE A 243 27.37 13.77 10.61
N SER A 244 28.48 14.06 11.34
CA SER A 244 28.47 15.11 12.37
C SER A 244 28.11 16.48 11.79
N ARG A 245 28.56 16.79 10.56
CA ARG A 245 28.17 18.04 9.88
C ARG A 245 26.73 18.03 9.41
N ALA A 246 26.22 16.88 8.91
CA ALA A 246 24.83 16.73 8.53
C ALA A 246 23.91 17.00 9.74
N ILE A 247 24.20 16.38 10.89
CA ILE A 247 23.46 16.60 12.13
C ILE A 247 23.52 18.09 12.55
N ARG A 248 24.68 18.72 12.48
CA ARG A 248 24.82 20.14 12.80
C ARG A 248 24.01 21.01 11.84
N GLN A 249 24.02 20.72 10.55
CA GLN A 249 23.26 21.45 9.55
C GLN A 249 21.74 21.28 9.77
N ILE A 250 21.27 20.05 10.07
CA ILE A 250 19.87 19.78 10.41
C ILE A 250 19.48 20.60 11.66
N LYS A 251 20.33 20.61 12.68
CA LYS A 251 20.08 21.38 13.92
C LYS A 251 20.03 22.89 13.66
N SER A 252 20.91 23.45 12.82
CA SER A 252 20.86 24.87 12.46
C SER A 252 19.61 25.18 11.65
N THR A 253 19.27 24.36 10.66
CA THR A 253 18.03 24.52 9.88
C THR A 253 16.78 24.44 10.77
N ALA A 254 16.76 23.49 11.72
CA ALA A 254 15.66 23.39 12.68
C ALA A 254 15.54 24.64 13.59
N SER A 255 16.65 25.26 13.95
CA SER A 255 16.62 26.53 14.72
C SER A 255 16.11 27.72 13.89
N GLU A 256 16.32 27.68 12.57
CA GLU A 256 15.84 28.70 11.63
C GLU A 256 14.34 28.58 11.33
N PHE A 257 13.70 27.42 11.57
CA PHE A 257 12.25 27.23 11.35
C PHE A 257 11.40 28.27 12.13
N LYS A 258 11.88 28.76 13.24
CA LYS A 258 11.20 29.86 14.00
C LYS A 258 11.02 31.11 13.14
N GLN A 259 11.92 31.37 12.19
CA GLN A 259 11.86 32.51 11.28
C GLN A 259 10.89 32.27 10.10
N PHE A 260 10.59 31.00 9.78
CA PHE A 260 9.75 30.60 8.65
C PHE A 260 8.46 29.89 9.13
N LYS A 261 7.69 30.57 9.98
CA LYS A 261 6.47 30.02 10.60
C LYS A 261 5.49 29.43 9.58
N GLN A 262 5.30 30.05 8.42
CA GLN A 262 4.40 29.55 7.37
C GLN A 262 4.88 28.24 6.76
N LEU A 263 6.20 28.09 6.55
CA LEU A 263 6.80 26.86 6.05
C LEU A 263 6.63 25.72 7.07
N LEU A 264 6.83 26.01 8.36
CA LEU A 264 6.65 25.03 9.44
C LEU A 264 5.20 24.54 9.50
N ILE A 265 4.23 25.46 9.45
CA ILE A 265 2.79 25.10 9.43
C ILE A 265 2.47 24.23 8.20
N PHE A 266 3.00 24.60 7.03
CA PHE A 266 2.80 23.82 5.81
C PHE A 266 3.40 22.41 5.95
N LEU A 267 4.61 22.28 6.48
CA LEU A 267 5.25 20.96 6.65
C LEU A 267 4.48 20.07 7.63
N ILE A 268 4.02 20.63 8.75
CA ILE A 268 3.19 19.89 9.72
C ILE A 268 1.88 19.44 9.07
N ALA A 269 1.18 20.33 8.38
CA ALA A 269 -0.05 19.99 7.66
C ALA A 269 0.21 18.93 6.58
N PHE A 270 1.30 19.04 5.83
CA PHE A 270 1.71 18.08 4.83
C PHE A 270 1.94 16.68 5.41
N VAL A 271 2.68 16.59 6.52
CA VAL A 271 2.91 15.29 7.19
C VAL A 271 1.58 14.68 7.62
N ILE A 272 0.70 15.44 8.27
CA ILE A 272 -0.58 14.93 8.78
C ILE A 272 -1.46 14.37 7.63
N PHE A 273 -1.72 15.16 6.59
CA PHE A 273 -2.63 14.68 5.53
C PHE A 273 -1.98 13.62 4.64
N ASN A 274 -0.68 13.70 4.38
CA ASN A 274 0.02 12.71 3.58
C ASN A 274 0.10 11.36 4.28
N ASP A 275 0.35 11.37 5.59
CA ASP A 275 0.35 10.15 6.41
C ASP A 275 -1.03 9.47 6.42
N ALA A 276 -2.10 10.25 6.61
CA ALA A 276 -3.46 9.74 6.56
C ALA A 276 -3.78 9.05 5.22
N ILE A 277 -3.43 9.68 4.08
CA ILE A 277 -3.64 9.10 2.75
C ILE A 277 -2.78 7.85 2.55
N ALA A 278 -1.50 7.91 2.91
CA ALA A 278 -0.57 6.80 2.76
C ALA A 278 -1.00 5.58 3.60
N THR A 279 -1.49 5.81 4.82
CA THR A 279 -2.03 4.77 5.69
C THR A 279 -3.26 4.12 5.07
N CYS A 280 -4.26 4.90 4.64
CA CYS A 280 -5.44 4.35 3.96
C CYS A 280 -5.07 3.45 2.77
N LEU A 281 -4.15 3.90 1.92
CA LEU A 281 -3.72 3.13 0.76
C LEU A 281 -2.89 1.89 1.15
N GLY A 282 -2.07 1.99 2.19
CA GLY A 282 -1.18 0.92 2.64
C GLY A 282 -1.90 -0.25 3.32
N ILE A 283 -3.04 0.01 3.97
CA ILE A 283 -3.81 -1.03 4.66
C ILE A 283 -5.06 -1.48 3.91
N ALA A 284 -5.42 -0.80 2.80
CA ALA A 284 -6.69 -1.04 2.10
C ALA A 284 -6.89 -2.51 1.71
N GLY A 285 -5.85 -3.18 1.19
CA GLY A 285 -5.90 -4.59 0.82
C GLY A 285 -6.10 -5.52 2.01
N ALA A 286 -5.32 -5.34 3.07
CA ALA A 286 -5.43 -6.14 4.28
C ALA A 286 -6.77 -5.90 5.01
N TYR A 287 -7.20 -4.64 5.12
CA TYR A 287 -8.49 -4.28 5.72
C TYR A 287 -9.67 -4.84 4.93
N GLY A 288 -9.60 -4.80 3.60
CA GLY A 288 -10.63 -5.34 2.73
C GLY A 288 -10.88 -6.83 2.98
N LEU A 289 -9.83 -7.62 3.16
CA LEU A 289 -9.95 -9.04 3.44
C LEU A 289 -10.28 -9.34 4.89
N ASP A 290 -9.56 -8.72 5.81
CA ASP A 290 -9.59 -9.07 7.23
C ASP A 290 -10.86 -8.55 7.91
N VAL A 291 -11.28 -7.34 7.57
CA VAL A 291 -12.42 -6.66 8.20
C VAL A 291 -13.68 -6.67 7.32
N LEU A 292 -13.53 -6.32 6.03
CA LEU A 292 -14.69 -6.26 5.11
C LEU A 292 -15.00 -7.62 4.47
N ARG A 293 -14.12 -8.61 4.62
CA ARG A 293 -14.27 -9.99 4.11
C ARG A 293 -14.58 -10.06 2.62
N ILE A 294 -14.05 -9.11 1.85
CA ILE A 294 -14.17 -9.14 0.38
C ILE A 294 -13.21 -10.16 -0.20
N SER A 295 -13.60 -10.78 -1.31
CA SER A 295 -12.73 -11.78 -1.97
C SER A 295 -11.42 -11.17 -2.46
N PRO A 296 -10.32 -11.94 -2.54
CA PRO A 296 -9.03 -11.49 -3.07
C PRO A 296 -9.15 -10.90 -4.47
N GLU A 297 -10.01 -11.47 -5.32
CA GLU A 297 -10.29 -10.99 -6.66
C GLU A 297 -10.90 -9.60 -6.62
N THR A 298 -11.94 -9.40 -5.80
CA THR A 298 -12.63 -8.12 -5.65
C THR A 298 -11.70 -7.05 -5.10
N ALA A 299 -10.87 -7.38 -4.10
CA ALA A 299 -9.88 -6.47 -3.54
C ALA A 299 -8.86 -6.05 -4.61
N THR A 300 -8.29 -7.02 -5.35
CA THR A 300 -7.31 -6.77 -6.41
C THR A 300 -7.91 -5.98 -7.56
N LEU A 301 -9.13 -6.31 -7.99
CA LEU A 301 -9.86 -5.59 -9.04
C LEU A 301 -10.15 -4.14 -8.61
N THR A 302 -10.54 -3.92 -7.36
CA THR A 302 -10.79 -2.58 -6.84
C THR A 302 -9.54 -1.72 -6.91
N ILE A 303 -8.40 -2.24 -6.49
CA ILE A 303 -7.11 -1.52 -6.56
C ILE A 303 -6.73 -1.27 -8.03
N LEU A 304 -7.00 -2.21 -8.93
CA LEU A 304 -6.78 -2.04 -10.37
C LEU A 304 -7.60 -0.90 -10.94
N ILE A 305 -8.90 -0.83 -10.63
CA ILE A 305 -9.80 0.25 -11.06
C ILE A 305 -9.27 1.60 -10.55
N VAL A 306 -8.83 1.68 -9.29
CA VAL A 306 -8.24 2.89 -8.72
C VAL A 306 -7.04 3.38 -9.55
N GLN A 307 -6.17 2.49 -10.03
CA GLN A 307 -5.02 2.90 -10.85
C GLN A 307 -5.46 3.58 -12.17
N PHE A 308 -6.46 3.01 -12.85
CA PHE A 308 -6.98 3.58 -14.10
C PHE A 308 -7.76 4.88 -13.90
N VAL A 309 -8.44 5.06 -12.76
CA VAL A 309 -9.09 6.32 -12.40
C VAL A 309 -8.07 7.38 -11.97
N ALA A 310 -7.04 6.98 -11.24
CA ALA A 310 -5.99 7.88 -10.74
C ALA A 310 -5.13 8.45 -11.88
N PHE A 311 -4.93 7.71 -12.98
CA PHE A 311 -4.21 8.20 -14.14
C PHE A 311 -4.80 9.50 -14.72
N PRO A 312 -6.05 9.56 -15.21
CA PRO A 312 -6.65 10.81 -15.65
C PRO A 312 -6.82 11.82 -14.50
N GLY A 313 -7.04 11.35 -13.28
CA GLY A 313 -7.13 12.17 -12.07
C GLY A 313 -5.87 13.00 -11.84
N SER A 314 -4.67 12.42 -11.97
CA SER A 314 -3.39 13.12 -11.81
C SER A 314 -3.22 14.24 -12.84
N LEU A 315 -3.61 14.00 -14.06
CA LEU A 315 -3.58 14.99 -15.14
C LEU A 315 -4.64 16.10 -14.93
N PHE A 316 -5.81 15.73 -14.41
CA PHE A 316 -6.86 16.67 -14.06
C PHE A 316 -6.41 17.62 -12.95
N PHE A 317 -5.79 17.14 -11.89
CA PHE A 317 -5.26 17.98 -10.81
C PHE A 317 -4.12 18.86 -11.27
N SER A 318 -3.27 18.42 -12.20
CA SER A 318 -2.29 19.28 -12.87
C SER A 318 -2.96 20.44 -13.63
N TYR A 319 -4.05 20.15 -14.34
CA TYR A 319 -4.84 21.19 -15.02
C TYR A 319 -5.51 22.15 -14.01
N LEU A 320 -6.04 21.61 -12.92
CA LEU A 320 -6.70 22.38 -11.87
C LEU A 320 -5.73 23.32 -11.15
N SER A 321 -4.52 22.85 -10.85
CA SER A 321 -3.44 23.65 -10.24
C SER A 321 -3.07 24.86 -11.11
N LYS A 322 -3.04 24.70 -12.41
CA LYS A 322 -2.79 25.82 -13.34
C LYS A 322 -3.95 26.81 -13.41
N LYS A 323 -5.18 26.35 -13.18
CA LYS A 323 -6.38 27.19 -13.29
C LYS A 323 -6.73 27.93 -12.01
N LEU A 324 -6.60 27.29 -10.87
CA LEU A 324 -7.02 27.78 -9.56
C LEU A 324 -5.88 28.18 -8.63
N ASP A 325 -4.63 27.83 -8.97
CA ASP A 325 -3.45 27.86 -8.11
C ASP A 325 -3.26 26.54 -7.32
N THR A 326 -1.99 26.18 -7.06
CA THR A 326 -1.58 24.94 -6.42
C THR A 326 -2.19 24.78 -5.02
N LYS A 327 -2.21 25.86 -4.23
CA LYS A 327 -2.79 25.86 -2.88
C LYS A 327 -4.28 25.53 -2.87
N LYS A 328 -5.07 26.15 -3.76
CA LYS A 328 -6.51 25.92 -3.86
C LYS A 328 -6.81 24.50 -4.33
N SER A 329 -6.05 24.00 -5.30
CA SER A 329 -6.20 22.64 -5.82
C SER A 329 -5.89 21.59 -4.76
N LEU A 330 -4.84 21.80 -3.97
CA LEU A 330 -4.52 20.95 -2.82
C LEU A 330 -5.63 20.98 -1.78
N SER A 331 -6.16 22.17 -1.45
CA SER A 331 -7.26 22.30 -0.49
C SER A 331 -8.51 21.52 -0.95
N ILE A 332 -8.86 21.58 -2.23
CA ILE A 332 -9.97 20.81 -2.80
C ILE A 332 -9.74 19.30 -2.63
N ALA A 333 -8.52 18.82 -2.92
CA ALA A 333 -8.18 17.41 -2.75
C ALA A 333 -8.30 16.95 -1.29
N VAL A 334 -7.76 17.72 -0.34
CA VAL A 334 -7.80 17.41 1.10
C VAL A 334 -9.24 17.43 1.63
N ILE A 335 -10.04 18.43 1.24
CA ILE A 335 -11.48 18.48 1.61
C ILE A 335 -12.21 17.26 1.01
N GLY A 336 -11.95 16.93 -0.25
CA GLY A 336 -12.52 15.75 -0.89
C GLY A 336 -12.21 14.45 -0.12
N TRP A 337 -10.96 14.26 0.31
CA TRP A 337 -10.58 13.15 1.18
C TRP A 337 -11.33 13.14 2.51
N GLY A 338 -11.49 14.31 3.16
CA GLY A 338 -12.25 14.43 4.39
C GLY A 338 -13.73 14.03 4.21
N VAL A 339 -14.35 14.45 3.11
CA VAL A 339 -15.72 14.05 2.77
C VAL A 339 -15.82 12.54 2.54
N ILE A 340 -14.90 11.96 1.78
CA ILE A 340 -14.86 10.50 1.54
C ILE A 340 -14.70 9.75 2.86
N ALA A 341 -13.80 10.20 3.76
CA ALA A 341 -13.60 9.56 5.05
C ALA A 341 -14.86 9.58 5.93
N ILE A 342 -15.60 10.71 5.93
CA ILE A 342 -16.88 10.81 6.65
C ILE A 342 -17.93 9.87 6.04
N LEU A 343 -18.03 9.82 4.71
CA LEU A 343 -18.95 8.92 4.02
C LEU A 343 -18.59 7.46 4.28
N ALA A 344 -17.30 7.12 4.34
CA ALA A 344 -16.83 5.76 4.60
C ALA A 344 -17.28 5.24 5.99
N LEU A 345 -17.46 6.11 6.99
CA LEU A 345 -18.00 5.73 8.28
C LEU A 345 -19.43 5.16 8.18
N GLY A 346 -20.20 5.63 7.19
CA GLY A 346 -21.57 5.14 6.96
C GLY A 346 -21.62 3.78 6.23
N PHE A 347 -20.51 3.36 5.62
CA PHE A 347 -20.42 2.09 4.90
C PHE A 347 -19.59 1.02 5.65
N ALA A 348 -18.94 1.39 6.75
CA ALA A 348 -18.22 0.40 7.56
C ALA A 348 -19.25 -0.48 8.28
N PRO A 349 -19.31 -1.79 8.00
CA PRO A 349 -20.19 -2.68 8.74
C PRO A 349 -19.68 -2.80 10.17
N LEU A 350 -20.38 -2.15 11.08
CA LEU A 350 -20.11 -2.27 12.51
C LEU A 350 -20.63 -3.60 13.07
N LYS A 351 -21.54 -4.24 12.33
CA LYS A 351 -22.13 -5.52 12.66
C LYS A 351 -22.59 -6.23 11.37
N LEU A 352 -22.47 -7.55 11.31
CA LEU A 352 -23.01 -8.35 10.22
C LEU A 352 -24.52 -8.54 10.45
N ASP A 353 -25.35 -7.87 9.66
CA ASP A 353 -26.82 -7.93 9.80
C ASP A 353 -27.49 -8.85 8.79
N ASN A 354 -26.78 -9.25 7.73
CA ASN A 354 -27.30 -10.11 6.67
C ASN A 354 -26.73 -11.53 6.82
N HIS A 355 -27.60 -12.55 6.79
CA HIS A 355 -27.18 -13.96 6.85
C HIS A 355 -26.06 -14.33 5.86
N ASN A 356 -26.09 -13.76 4.67
CA ASN A 356 -25.06 -13.98 3.64
C ASN A 356 -23.68 -13.38 3.98
N GLN A 357 -23.57 -12.60 5.05
CA GLN A 357 -22.31 -12.01 5.51
C GLN A 357 -21.61 -12.81 6.62
N TYR A 358 -22.24 -13.87 7.09
CA TYR A 358 -21.68 -14.76 8.10
C TYR A 358 -20.80 -15.84 7.45
N ASP A 359 -19.80 -16.31 8.15
CA ASP A 359 -18.88 -17.34 7.68
C ASP A 359 -19.58 -18.67 7.48
N TYR A 360 -20.57 -18.95 8.33
CA TYR A 360 -21.36 -20.16 8.30
C TYR A 360 -22.85 -19.83 8.42
N GLN A 361 -23.63 -20.63 7.73
CA GLN A 361 -25.09 -20.62 7.81
C GLN A 361 -25.56 -22.00 8.26
N LEU A 362 -26.43 -22.03 9.25
CA LEU A 362 -27.14 -23.23 9.67
C LEU A 362 -28.56 -23.16 9.15
N SER A 363 -28.86 -23.90 8.08
CA SER A 363 -30.18 -23.95 7.45
C SER A 363 -31.05 -25.03 8.10
N TYR A 364 -32.30 -24.70 8.47
CA TYR A 364 -33.23 -25.62 9.07
C TYR A 364 -33.95 -26.47 8.01
N ILE A 365 -33.60 -27.78 7.98
CA ILE A 365 -34.14 -28.74 7.02
C ILE A 365 -34.54 -30.03 7.76
N ASN A 366 -35.72 -30.56 7.55
CA ASN A 366 -36.18 -31.82 8.15
C ASN A 366 -36.03 -31.92 9.69
N ASN A 367 -36.38 -30.85 10.41
CA ASN A 367 -36.26 -30.74 11.87
C ASN A 367 -34.84 -30.77 12.42
N LYS A 368 -33.85 -30.50 11.59
CA LYS A 368 -32.44 -30.39 11.96
C LYS A 368 -31.81 -29.14 11.36
N TYR A 369 -30.74 -28.67 11.94
CA TYR A 369 -29.90 -27.65 11.33
C TYR A 369 -28.78 -28.32 10.54
N VAL A 370 -28.70 -27.95 9.27
CA VAL A 370 -27.64 -28.39 8.33
C VAL A 370 -26.68 -27.25 8.13
N LEU A 371 -25.40 -27.52 8.19
CA LEU A 371 -24.37 -26.52 8.09
C LEU A 371 -24.00 -26.27 6.62
N ASP A 372 -24.19 -25.03 6.19
CA ASP A 372 -23.74 -24.54 4.89
C ASP A 372 -22.60 -23.53 5.08
N THR A 373 -21.63 -23.53 4.16
CA THR A 373 -20.60 -22.50 4.10
C THR A 373 -21.20 -21.21 3.56
N SER A 374 -20.88 -20.07 4.19
CA SER A 374 -21.34 -18.78 3.70
C SER A 374 -20.78 -18.48 2.30
N PRO A 375 -21.59 -17.98 1.37
CA PRO A 375 -21.12 -17.56 0.06
C PRO A 375 -20.17 -16.35 0.09
N THR A 376 -20.04 -15.68 1.24
CA THR A 376 -19.09 -14.57 1.44
C THR A 376 -17.65 -15.03 1.65
N LEU A 377 -17.45 -16.31 2.00
CA LEU A 377 -16.09 -16.86 2.05
C LEU A 377 -15.60 -17.11 0.62
N SER A 378 -14.44 -16.54 0.29
CA SER A 378 -13.71 -16.97 -0.91
C SER A 378 -13.33 -18.44 -0.79
N GLU A 379 -13.18 -19.14 -1.91
CA GLU A 379 -12.76 -20.56 -1.87
C GLU A 379 -11.41 -20.75 -1.17
N THR A 380 -10.52 -19.78 -1.23
CA THR A 380 -9.26 -19.73 -0.48
C THR A 380 -9.48 -19.70 1.03
N ASN A 381 -10.49 -19.01 1.52
CA ASN A 381 -10.78 -18.92 2.96
C ASN A 381 -11.56 -20.14 3.48
N LYS A 382 -12.24 -20.91 2.62
CA LYS A 382 -12.90 -22.16 3.01
C LYS A 382 -11.93 -23.17 3.63
N ASN A 383 -10.66 -23.13 3.21
CA ASN A 383 -9.61 -24.02 3.73
C ASN A 383 -8.97 -23.49 5.02
N GLU A 384 -9.20 -22.23 5.38
CA GLU A 384 -8.61 -21.60 6.58
C GLU A 384 -9.46 -21.75 7.83
N VAL A 385 -10.75 -21.98 7.67
CA VAL A 385 -11.61 -22.25 8.81
C VAL A 385 -11.50 -23.72 9.14
N ASN A 386 -10.77 -24.01 10.21
CA ASN A 386 -10.63 -25.36 10.70
C ASN A 386 -11.96 -25.82 11.29
N TRP A 387 -12.68 -26.69 10.58
CA TRP A 387 -13.87 -27.35 11.07
C TRP A 387 -13.69 -27.97 12.45
N ALA A 388 -12.45 -28.29 12.86
CA ALA A 388 -12.14 -28.73 14.21
C ALA A 388 -12.48 -27.67 15.27
N ASP A 389 -12.43 -26.36 14.95
CA ASP A 389 -12.81 -25.32 15.90
C ASP A 389 -14.33 -25.23 16.09
N ILE A 390 -15.09 -25.58 15.05
CA ILE A 390 -16.55 -25.82 15.12
C ILE A 390 -16.82 -27.21 15.65
N ASN A 391 -16.06 -28.20 15.23
CA ASN A 391 -16.25 -29.63 15.48
C ASN A 391 -15.82 -30.12 16.85
N SER A 392 -15.15 -29.34 17.67
CA SER A 392 -15.00 -29.74 19.09
C SER A 392 -16.36 -29.99 19.78
N THR A 393 -17.42 -29.40 19.21
CA THR A 393 -18.81 -29.57 19.66
C THR A 393 -19.63 -30.49 18.73
N PHE A 394 -19.26 -30.64 17.47
CA PHE A 394 -20.10 -31.33 16.45
C PHE A 394 -19.56 -32.67 15.96
N LEU A 395 -18.33 -33.07 16.33
CA LEU A 395 -17.77 -34.40 16.10
C LEU A 395 -18.28 -35.06 14.80
N ASP A 396 -17.78 -34.63 13.65
CA ASP A 396 -18.06 -35.19 12.31
C ASP A 396 -19.54 -35.18 11.86
N LYS A 397 -20.37 -34.28 12.41
CA LYS A 397 -21.77 -34.16 12.02
C LYS A 397 -21.97 -32.97 11.09
N ASP A 398 -22.47 -33.22 9.90
CA ASP A 398 -22.99 -32.18 9.01
C ASP A 398 -24.37 -31.65 9.44
N GLU A 399 -25.03 -32.31 10.38
CA GLU A 399 -26.37 -32.01 10.88
C GLU A 399 -26.42 -32.01 12.40
N ILE A 400 -27.11 -31.04 13.00
CA ILE A 400 -27.36 -30.93 14.43
C ILE A 400 -28.84 -30.82 14.76
N SER A 401 -29.24 -31.33 15.92
CA SER A 401 -30.61 -31.18 16.42
C SER A 401 -30.86 -29.75 16.91
N ILE A 402 -32.16 -29.39 17.05
CA ILE A 402 -32.56 -28.07 17.60
C ILE A 402 -31.99 -27.86 19.02
N GLU A 403 -31.91 -28.92 19.84
CA GLU A 403 -31.37 -28.81 21.19
C GLU A 403 -29.88 -28.58 21.20
N GLU A 404 -29.13 -29.28 20.34
CA GLU A 404 -27.71 -29.07 20.15
C GLU A 404 -27.43 -27.65 19.60
N ALA A 405 -28.21 -27.17 18.63
CA ALA A 405 -28.11 -25.81 18.10
C ALA A 405 -28.38 -24.73 19.18
N LYS A 406 -29.34 -24.95 20.07
CA LYS A 406 -29.61 -24.07 21.19
C LYS A 406 -28.47 -24.07 22.21
N ILE A 407 -27.93 -25.23 22.54
CA ILE A 407 -26.78 -25.36 23.43
C ILE A 407 -25.55 -24.68 22.82
N PHE A 408 -25.35 -24.87 21.54
CA PHE A 408 -24.29 -24.22 20.78
C PHE A 408 -24.42 -22.69 20.83
N SER A 409 -25.60 -22.15 20.54
CA SER A 409 -25.84 -20.69 20.58
C SER A 409 -25.75 -20.11 22.02
N SER A 410 -25.97 -20.91 23.07
CA SER A 410 -25.92 -20.45 24.47
C SER A 410 -24.56 -20.61 25.14
N ASN A 411 -23.75 -21.58 24.68
CA ASN A 411 -22.43 -21.90 25.23
C ASN A 411 -21.26 -21.47 24.35
N PHE A 412 -21.54 -20.62 23.38
CA PHE A 412 -20.54 -20.11 22.47
C PHE A 412 -19.48 -19.32 23.26
N ASN A 413 -18.30 -19.86 23.39
CA ASN A 413 -17.23 -19.20 24.11
C ASN A 413 -16.57 -18.16 23.20
N LEU A 414 -17.08 -16.93 23.25
CA LEU A 414 -16.72 -15.80 22.42
C LEU A 414 -15.21 -15.50 22.40
N SER A 415 -14.48 -15.92 23.45
CA SER A 415 -13.04 -15.66 23.56
C SER A 415 -12.16 -16.49 22.62
N GLU A 416 -12.67 -17.62 22.11
CA GLU A 416 -11.93 -18.54 21.23
C GLU A 416 -12.45 -18.54 19.79
N CYS A 417 -13.51 -17.82 19.54
CA CYS A 417 -14.23 -17.84 18.27
C CYS A 417 -13.52 -17.01 17.21
N LYS A 418 -13.34 -17.59 16.03
CA LYS A 418 -12.71 -16.95 14.85
C LYS A 418 -13.66 -16.77 13.67
N PHE A 419 -14.94 -17.00 13.87
CA PHE A 419 -15.95 -17.03 12.81
C PHE A 419 -17.30 -16.51 13.31
N SER A 420 -18.16 -16.16 12.37
CA SER A 420 -19.53 -15.75 12.61
C SER A 420 -20.51 -16.80 12.07
N ILE A 421 -21.59 -17.03 12.79
CA ILE A 421 -22.63 -17.99 12.42
C ILE A 421 -23.99 -17.29 12.36
N SER A 422 -24.82 -17.69 11.39
CA SER A 422 -26.22 -17.31 11.32
C SER A 422 -27.12 -18.54 11.20
N PHE A 423 -28.31 -18.46 11.80
CA PHE A 423 -29.35 -19.48 11.69
C PHE A 423 -30.42 -19.03 10.71
N LEU A 424 -30.69 -19.86 9.70
CA LEU A 424 -31.70 -19.62 8.67
C LEU A 424 -32.88 -20.55 8.85
N ASN A 425 -34.04 -19.98 8.95
CA ASN A 425 -35.29 -20.70 9.13
C ASN A 425 -35.37 -21.47 10.46
N GLY A 426 -36.55 -21.98 10.80
CA GLY A 426 -36.74 -22.77 12.00
C GLY A 426 -36.78 -21.97 13.31
N PRO A 427 -36.66 -22.67 14.46
CA PRO A 427 -36.83 -22.05 15.78
C PRO A 427 -35.79 -21.00 16.20
N LEU A 428 -34.64 -20.97 15.53
CA LEU A 428 -33.56 -20.04 15.80
C LEU A 428 -33.37 -19.01 14.67
N ASP A 429 -34.35 -18.91 13.76
CA ASP A 429 -34.30 -17.96 12.65
C ASP A 429 -34.06 -16.53 13.14
N GLY A 430 -33.17 -15.83 12.44
CA GLY A 430 -32.77 -14.47 12.81
C GLY A 430 -31.78 -14.38 14.00
N LYS A 431 -31.44 -15.49 14.67
CA LYS A 431 -30.31 -15.50 15.60
C LYS A 431 -29.00 -15.55 14.82
N SER A 432 -28.10 -14.74 15.24
CA SER A 432 -26.76 -14.70 14.68
C SER A 432 -25.75 -14.45 15.80
N GLU A 433 -24.67 -15.18 15.78
CA GLU A 433 -23.58 -15.03 16.74
C GLU A 433 -22.34 -14.53 15.99
N ILE A 434 -21.80 -13.43 16.46
CA ILE A 434 -20.53 -12.86 15.98
C ILE A 434 -19.55 -12.98 17.11
N CYS A 435 -18.40 -13.52 16.83
CA CYS A 435 -17.33 -13.59 17.78
C CYS A 435 -16.67 -12.23 17.93
N GLU A 436 -16.68 -11.66 19.12
CA GLU A 436 -16.04 -10.39 19.44
C GLU A 436 -14.51 -10.39 19.28
N SER A 437 -13.89 -11.57 19.15
CA SER A 437 -12.46 -11.69 18.84
C SER A 437 -12.13 -11.40 17.37
N HIS A 438 -13.11 -11.11 16.53
CA HIS A 438 -12.89 -10.46 15.25
C HIS A 438 -12.67 -8.96 15.49
N PRO A 439 -11.46 -8.42 15.19
CA PRO A 439 -11.21 -6.99 15.28
C PRO A 439 -12.06 -6.20 14.28
#